data_e916e7e07aeddf7ebf519d784cf733aa
#
_entry.id   e916e7e07aeddf7ebf519d784cf733aa
#
_cell.length_a   1.000
_cell.length_b   1.000
_cell.length_c   1.000
_cell.angle_alpha   90.00
_cell.angle_beta   90.00
_cell.angle_gamma   90.00
#
_symmetry.space_group_name_H-M   'P 1'
#
loop_
_entity.id
_entity.type
_entity.pdbx_description
1 polymer ?
#
loop_
_entity_poly.entity_id
_entity_poly.type
_entity_poly.pdbx_seq_one_letter_code
_entity_poly.pdbx_strand_id
1 'polypeptide(L)'
;NFNNFIKKTIFKVENKTNNKFQISTFNKYTIITIGILFIYIFYLLIPLLYDKNWVQDKIISKLNAEFNISLSNASDITYRILPKPHYLIKDSKTSLAKIKSLNAFISQKNFFDKKTINIKEVVINEANFSLLSENFKILYKNSDDKFSKKKIKVNSSNIFFRDNLNEVNSIIKISKALLFFDDKNLLNIFDLKGEIFNIPFRLKYQNILDSKKKKFEIKAPDLKLKVINEIFKIDENLSNGINNISILSSSINTKYNIDNSSIVFQSGVSRVHNFKIDYSGQLIIKPFDLDLKINLPNYKISNLFKSNSIINEFIKSGLLFNKNISVNTLVNIKSKIKDEIFDAAKVELRILNGKINFDNTRFINKNIGLLEVSDSDLFLKNDRLILTANLALSITNIDKLFSFLNTNKRSRKDIKDIKFKIIYDFLSNQIEFKNIKVNNNEVSDQFNHVVEGLGNNNSNNL
;
A
#
# COMPACT_ATOMS: atom_id res chain seq x y z
N ASN A 1 -0.39 -36.88 45.77
CA ASN A 1 -1.78 -36.37 45.89
C ASN A 1 -2.74 -36.89 44.83
N PHE A 2 -2.29 -37.15 43.59
CA PHE A 2 -3.12 -37.70 42.52
C PHE A 2 -3.51 -39.18 42.78
N ASN A 3 -2.59 -39.98 43.32
CA ASN A 3 -2.86 -41.36 43.74
C ASN A 3 -3.88 -41.46 44.88
N ASN A 4 -3.93 -40.49 45.79
CA ASN A 4 -4.93 -40.41 46.87
C ASN A 4 -6.29 -39.95 46.35
N PHE A 5 -6.34 -39.13 45.31
CA PHE A 5 -7.58 -38.74 44.61
C PHE A 5 -8.18 -39.94 43.85
N ILE A 6 -7.36 -40.69 43.13
CA ILE A 6 -7.78 -41.91 42.43
C ILE A 6 -8.29 -42.98 43.43
N LYS A 7 -7.56 -43.23 44.51
CA LYS A 7 -7.99 -44.16 45.57
C LYS A 7 -9.32 -43.77 46.24
N LYS A 8 -9.53 -42.46 46.51
CA LYS A 8 -10.77 -41.96 47.11
C LYS A 8 -11.95 -41.90 46.15
N THR A 9 -11.72 -41.67 44.88
CA THR A 9 -12.79 -41.41 43.87
C THR A 9 -13.22 -42.69 43.16
N ILE A 10 -12.31 -43.64 42.94
CA ILE A 10 -12.58 -44.84 42.15
C ILE A 10 -12.94 -46.07 43.04
N PHE A 11 -12.36 -46.21 44.25
CA PHE A 11 -12.55 -47.39 45.10
C PHE A 11 -12.94 -47.03 46.54
N LYS A 12 -14.23 -47.05 46.85
CA LYS A 12 -14.74 -47.11 48.20
C LYS A 12 -14.96 -48.59 48.51
N VAL A 13 -13.97 -49.24 49.15
CA VAL A 13 -14.07 -50.61 49.57
C VAL A 13 -14.72 -50.60 50.97
N GLU A 14 -16.01 -50.91 51.06
CA GLU A 14 -16.63 -51.32 52.34
C GLU A 14 -16.35 -52.81 52.53
N ASN A 15 -15.61 -53.13 53.62
CA ASN A 15 -15.41 -54.50 54.13
C ASN A 15 -16.74 -55.05 54.66
N LYS A 16 -17.52 -55.68 53.79
CA LYS A 16 -18.53 -56.65 54.20
C LYS A 16 -18.44 -57.86 53.29
N THR A 17 -18.30 -59.00 53.98
CA THR A 17 -18.23 -60.36 53.49
C THR A 17 -19.27 -60.68 52.41
N ASN A 18 -18.97 -60.38 51.20
CA ASN A 18 -19.42 -60.96 49.94
C ASN A 18 -18.83 -60.14 48.80
N ASN A 19 -17.94 -60.73 48.03
CA ASN A 19 -17.18 -60.11 46.91
C ASN A 19 -18.07 -59.62 45.78
N LYS A 20 -18.89 -58.57 46.01
CA LYS A 20 -19.48 -57.79 44.92
C LYS A 20 -18.97 -56.36 45.04
N PHE A 21 -18.03 -55.97 44.15
CA PHE A 21 -17.64 -54.59 43.98
C PHE A 21 -18.89 -53.74 43.66
N GLN A 22 -19.48 -53.08 44.64
CA GLN A 22 -20.54 -52.12 44.45
C GLN A 22 -19.91 -50.79 44.11
N ILE A 23 -19.78 -50.49 42.76
CA ILE A 23 -19.37 -49.21 42.26
C ILE A 23 -20.55 -48.25 42.43
N SER A 24 -20.33 -47.12 43.14
CA SER A 24 -21.38 -46.10 43.28
C SER A 24 -21.86 -45.62 41.88
N THR A 25 -23.11 -45.17 41.79
CA THR A 25 -23.69 -44.71 40.49
C THR A 25 -22.83 -43.59 39.86
N PHE A 26 -22.29 -42.69 40.66
CA PHE A 26 -21.35 -41.67 40.20
C PHE A 26 -20.08 -42.28 39.58
N ASN A 27 -19.48 -43.26 40.24
CA ASN A 27 -18.29 -43.94 39.69
C ASN A 27 -18.58 -44.74 38.42
N LYS A 28 -19.81 -45.31 38.28
CA LYS A 28 -20.23 -45.95 37.03
C LYS A 28 -20.25 -44.97 35.85
N TYR A 29 -20.87 -43.79 36.03
CA TYR A 29 -20.90 -42.75 34.96
C TYR A 29 -19.49 -42.22 34.65
N THR A 30 -18.65 -42.06 35.67
CA THR A 30 -17.24 -41.64 35.45
C THR A 30 -16.46 -42.67 34.64
N ILE A 31 -16.59 -43.97 34.96
CA ILE A 31 -15.92 -45.06 34.23
C ILE A 31 -16.42 -45.11 32.76
N ILE A 32 -17.75 -45.01 32.58
CA ILE A 32 -18.35 -44.98 31.24
C ILE A 32 -17.82 -43.77 30.43
N THR A 33 -17.77 -42.59 31.03
CA THR A 33 -17.26 -41.36 30.38
C THR A 33 -15.79 -41.49 30.00
N ILE A 34 -14.95 -42.02 30.89
CA ILE A 34 -13.53 -42.30 30.60
C ILE A 34 -13.42 -43.35 29.49
N GLY A 35 -14.24 -44.40 29.48
CA GLY A 35 -14.28 -45.42 28.45
C GLY A 35 -14.63 -44.82 27.08
N ILE A 36 -15.67 -43.98 27.02
CA ILE A 36 -16.06 -43.27 25.76
C ILE A 36 -14.93 -42.36 25.29
N LEU A 37 -14.32 -41.60 26.21
CA LEU A 37 -13.19 -40.72 25.86
C LEU A 37 -12.00 -41.55 25.31
N PHE A 38 -11.71 -42.69 25.90
CA PHE A 38 -10.63 -43.57 25.44
C PHE A 38 -10.92 -44.11 24.04
N ILE A 39 -12.14 -44.60 23.80
CA ILE A 39 -12.58 -45.05 22.47
C ILE A 39 -12.48 -43.92 21.44
N TYR A 40 -12.89 -42.70 21.82
CA TYR A 40 -12.80 -41.53 20.96
C TYR A 40 -11.35 -41.15 20.62
N ILE A 41 -10.45 -41.15 21.60
CA ILE A 41 -9.02 -40.95 21.39
C ILE A 41 -8.45 -42.03 20.45
N PHE A 42 -8.81 -43.30 20.68
CA PHE A 42 -8.37 -44.40 19.83
C PHE A 42 -8.85 -44.22 18.38
N TYR A 43 -10.10 -43.80 18.21
CA TYR A 43 -10.64 -43.45 16.91
C TYR A 43 -9.82 -42.33 16.21
N LEU A 44 -9.41 -41.32 16.96
CA LEU A 44 -8.59 -40.22 16.40
C LEU A 44 -7.16 -40.68 16.05
N LEU A 45 -6.68 -41.77 16.62
CA LEU A 45 -5.35 -42.33 16.33
C LEU A 45 -5.32 -43.24 15.09
N ILE A 46 -6.48 -43.63 14.55
CA ILE A 46 -6.56 -44.52 13.35
C ILE A 46 -5.70 -44.03 12.18
N PRO A 47 -5.66 -42.72 11.81
CA PRO A 47 -4.82 -42.25 10.70
C PRO A 47 -3.32 -42.46 10.88
N LEU A 48 -2.83 -42.72 12.11
CA LEU A 48 -1.42 -43.10 12.35
C LEU A 48 -1.07 -44.49 11.76
N LEU A 49 -2.09 -45.34 11.58
CA LEU A 49 -1.93 -46.71 11.05
C LEU A 49 -1.94 -46.75 9.54
N TYR A 50 -2.12 -45.60 8.87
CA TYR A 50 -2.10 -45.52 7.41
C TYR A 50 -0.67 -45.65 6.87
N ASP A 51 -0.52 -46.22 5.68
CA ASP A 51 0.75 -46.25 4.98
C ASP A 51 1.25 -44.80 4.71
N LYS A 52 2.50 -44.54 5.10
CA LYS A 52 3.08 -43.21 5.05
C LYS A 52 3.20 -42.68 3.62
N ASN A 53 3.61 -43.51 2.68
CA ASN A 53 3.81 -43.10 1.27
C ASN A 53 2.46 -42.79 0.64
N TRP A 54 1.48 -43.66 0.85
CA TRP A 54 0.11 -43.46 0.37
C TRP A 54 -0.50 -42.13 0.92
N VAL A 55 -0.33 -41.87 2.22
CA VAL A 55 -0.80 -40.60 2.85
C VAL A 55 -0.12 -39.41 2.19
N GLN A 56 1.18 -39.47 1.98
CA GLN A 56 1.96 -38.39 1.39
C GLN A 56 1.44 -38.05 -0.01
N ASP A 57 1.34 -39.05 -0.89
CA ASP A 57 0.86 -38.87 -2.27
C ASP A 57 -0.57 -38.34 -2.31
N LYS A 58 -1.43 -38.85 -1.41
CA LYS A 58 -2.83 -38.42 -1.33
C LYS A 58 -2.99 -36.97 -0.87
N ILE A 59 -2.21 -36.55 0.14
CA ILE A 59 -2.25 -35.20 0.63
C ILE A 59 -1.70 -34.22 -0.39
N ILE A 60 -0.54 -34.50 -1.01
CA ILE A 60 0.05 -33.64 -2.02
C ILE A 60 -0.90 -33.49 -3.22
N SER A 61 -1.48 -34.60 -3.70
CA SER A 61 -2.46 -34.57 -4.80
C SER A 61 -3.67 -33.71 -4.43
N LYS A 62 -4.21 -33.83 -3.21
CA LYS A 62 -5.36 -33.01 -2.77
C LYS A 62 -5.02 -31.54 -2.54
N LEU A 63 -3.84 -31.23 -2.02
CA LEU A 63 -3.37 -29.84 -1.88
C LEU A 63 -3.28 -29.17 -3.26
N ASN A 64 -2.80 -29.89 -4.26
CA ASN A 64 -2.76 -29.38 -5.62
C ASN A 64 -4.16 -29.23 -6.24
N ALA A 65 -4.99 -30.27 -6.18
CA ALA A 65 -6.28 -30.31 -6.86
C ALA A 65 -7.35 -29.40 -6.21
N GLU A 66 -7.38 -29.33 -4.86
CA GLU A 66 -8.44 -28.64 -4.14
C GLU A 66 -8.04 -27.24 -3.66
N PHE A 67 -6.74 -26.95 -3.52
CA PHE A 67 -6.22 -25.71 -2.96
C PHE A 67 -5.29 -24.93 -3.92
N ASN A 68 -4.94 -25.51 -5.08
CA ASN A 68 -3.94 -24.99 -6.01
C ASN A 68 -2.57 -24.77 -5.33
N ILE A 69 -2.20 -25.64 -4.37
CA ILE A 69 -0.93 -25.61 -3.66
C ILE A 69 -0.07 -26.77 -4.18
N SER A 70 0.86 -26.47 -5.06
CA SER A 70 1.86 -27.44 -5.56
C SER A 70 3.10 -27.37 -4.68
N LEU A 71 3.36 -28.43 -3.90
CA LEU A 71 4.53 -28.53 -3.04
C LEU A 71 5.66 -29.26 -3.78
N SER A 72 6.83 -28.67 -3.81
CA SER A 72 8.10 -29.32 -4.11
C SER A 72 8.83 -29.62 -2.81
N ASN A 73 9.42 -30.79 -2.66
CA ASN A 73 10.18 -31.22 -1.46
C ASN A 73 9.35 -31.33 -0.16
N ALA A 74 8.15 -31.91 -0.22
CA ALA A 74 7.42 -32.29 0.99
C ALA A 74 8.00 -33.61 1.56
N SER A 75 9.11 -33.51 2.31
CA SER A 75 9.89 -34.68 2.72
C SER A 75 9.38 -35.35 3.99
N ASP A 76 8.65 -34.64 4.86
CA ASP A 76 8.18 -35.19 6.12
C ASP A 76 6.75 -34.78 6.44
N ILE A 77 5.82 -35.77 6.32
CA ILE A 77 4.42 -35.61 6.67
C ILE A 77 4.14 -36.38 7.95
N THR A 78 3.74 -35.66 8.99
CA THR A 78 3.43 -36.27 10.28
C THR A 78 1.97 -35.99 10.67
N TYR A 79 1.28 -37.01 11.18
CA TYR A 79 -0.08 -36.84 11.69
C TYR A 79 -0.06 -36.33 13.14
N ARG A 80 -0.97 -35.39 13.45
CA ARG A 80 -1.18 -34.84 14.79
C ARG A 80 -2.67 -34.73 15.12
N ILE A 81 -3.03 -35.00 16.36
CA ILE A 81 -4.41 -34.97 16.84
C ILE A 81 -4.80 -33.57 17.33
N LEU A 82 -3.88 -32.87 18.00
CA LEU A 82 -4.15 -31.57 18.61
C LEU A 82 -3.62 -30.41 17.76
N PRO A 83 -4.31 -29.25 17.74
CA PRO A 83 -5.59 -28.93 18.41
C PRO A 83 -6.81 -29.58 17.75
N LYS A 84 -6.70 -30.07 16.54
CA LYS A 84 -7.64 -30.86 15.75
C LYS A 84 -6.85 -31.80 14.86
N PRO A 85 -7.38 -32.96 14.45
CA PRO A 85 -6.69 -33.89 13.57
C PRO A 85 -6.20 -33.23 12.28
N HIS A 86 -4.89 -33.29 12.05
CA HIS A 86 -4.24 -32.70 10.87
C HIS A 86 -2.96 -33.41 10.52
N TYR A 87 -2.55 -33.25 9.26
CA TYR A 87 -1.21 -33.62 8.81
C TYR A 87 -0.34 -32.38 8.78
N LEU A 88 0.79 -32.42 9.46
CA LEU A 88 1.81 -31.40 9.50
C LEU A 88 2.87 -31.73 8.45
N ILE A 89 3.11 -30.78 7.53
CA ILE A 89 4.17 -30.79 6.52
C ILE A 89 5.17 -29.71 6.89
N LYS A 90 6.44 -30.09 7.09
CA LYS A 90 7.50 -29.16 7.45
C LYS A 90 8.39 -28.85 6.26
N ASP A 91 9.01 -27.67 6.29
CA ASP A 91 10.09 -27.22 5.40
C ASP A 91 9.82 -27.47 3.90
N SER A 92 8.59 -27.17 3.49
CA SER A 92 8.13 -27.34 2.11
C SER A 92 8.34 -26.07 1.28
N LYS A 93 8.36 -26.22 -0.04
CA LYS A 93 8.49 -25.11 -0.99
C LYS A 93 7.36 -25.15 -2.02
N THR A 94 6.94 -23.98 -2.46
CA THR A 94 6.12 -23.77 -3.64
C THR A 94 6.87 -22.91 -4.63
N SER A 95 6.32 -22.67 -5.82
CA SER A 95 6.90 -21.74 -6.80
C SER A 95 7.09 -20.31 -6.26
N LEU A 96 6.25 -19.89 -5.30
CA LEU A 96 6.22 -18.52 -4.77
C LEU A 96 6.66 -18.40 -3.32
N ALA A 97 6.82 -19.51 -2.58
CA ALA A 97 7.09 -19.45 -1.15
C ALA A 97 7.95 -20.59 -0.62
N LYS A 98 8.75 -20.27 0.40
CA LYS A 98 9.32 -21.25 1.34
C LYS A 98 8.41 -21.30 2.56
N ILE A 99 7.91 -22.46 2.93
CA ILE A 99 6.93 -22.68 3.99
C ILE A 99 7.58 -23.50 5.09
N LYS A 100 7.65 -22.96 6.31
CA LYS A 100 8.22 -23.68 7.46
C LYS A 100 7.27 -24.76 7.95
N SER A 101 5.95 -24.47 8.05
CA SER A 101 4.97 -25.49 8.37
C SER A 101 3.63 -25.25 7.67
N LEU A 102 3.04 -26.35 7.18
CA LEU A 102 1.71 -26.38 6.59
C LEU A 102 0.91 -27.45 7.35
N ASN A 103 -0.23 -27.06 7.90
CA ASN A 103 -1.16 -27.93 8.59
C ASN A 103 -2.39 -28.19 7.71
N ALA A 104 -2.56 -29.42 7.23
CA ALA A 104 -3.74 -29.86 6.50
C ALA A 104 -4.75 -30.50 7.47
N PHE A 105 -5.75 -29.73 7.89
CA PHE A 105 -6.78 -30.18 8.82
C PHE A 105 -7.77 -31.09 8.11
N ILE A 106 -7.97 -32.29 8.64
CA ILE A 106 -8.81 -33.31 8.03
C ILE A 106 -10.18 -33.44 8.70
N SER A 107 -11.12 -33.98 7.91
CA SER A 107 -12.44 -34.36 8.43
C SER A 107 -12.30 -35.58 9.35
N GLN A 108 -12.96 -35.51 10.51
CA GLN A 108 -13.04 -36.66 11.42
C GLN A 108 -14.09 -37.70 11.00
N LYS A 109 -14.78 -37.50 9.87
CA LYS A 109 -15.75 -38.45 9.35
C LYS A 109 -15.01 -39.60 8.68
N ASN A 110 -15.39 -40.83 9.01
CA ASN A 110 -14.94 -42.05 8.35
C ASN A 110 -13.42 -42.32 8.38
N PHE A 111 -12.77 -42.20 9.56
CA PHE A 111 -11.36 -42.62 9.69
C PHE A 111 -11.13 -44.11 9.46
N PHE A 112 -12.17 -44.94 9.50
CA PHE A 112 -12.08 -46.35 9.11
C PHE A 112 -12.00 -46.55 7.60
N ASP A 113 -12.42 -45.59 6.78
CA ASP A 113 -12.30 -45.65 5.33
C ASP A 113 -10.92 -45.17 4.91
N LYS A 114 -10.00 -46.09 4.74
CA LYS A 114 -8.62 -45.83 4.28
C LYS A 114 -8.55 -45.19 2.88
N LYS A 115 -9.63 -45.17 2.09
CA LYS A 115 -9.60 -44.66 0.70
C LYS A 115 -9.74 -43.14 0.61
N THR A 116 -10.23 -42.44 1.65
CA THR A 116 -10.58 -41.04 1.55
C THR A 116 -9.99 -40.18 2.69
N ILE A 117 -8.96 -39.39 2.37
CA ILE A 117 -8.53 -38.29 3.21
C ILE A 117 -9.26 -37.02 2.72
N ASN A 118 -10.10 -36.41 3.56
CA ASN A 118 -10.81 -35.19 3.21
C ASN A 118 -10.22 -34.00 3.99
N ILE A 119 -9.48 -33.12 3.32
CA ILE A 119 -8.92 -31.91 3.90
C ILE A 119 -10.03 -30.86 3.99
N LYS A 120 -10.28 -30.28 5.17
CA LYS A 120 -11.27 -29.25 5.42
C LYS A 120 -10.72 -27.84 5.24
N GLU A 121 -9.52 -27.60 5.76
CA GLU A 121 -8.83 -26.33 5.69
C GLU A 121 -7.31 -26.55 5.72
N VAL A 122 -6.58 -25.58 5.17
CA VAL A 122 -5.12 -25.54 5.21
C VAL A 122 -4.68 -24.31 5.99
N VAL A 123 -3.70 -24.50 6.89
CA VAL A 123 -3.07 -23.40 7.63
C VAL A 123 -1.58 -23.41 7.34
N ILE A 124 -1.10 -22.32 6.77
CA ILE A 124 0.32 -22.09 6.45
C ILE A 124 0.88 -21.17 7.53
N ASN A 125 1.97 -21.55 8.16
CA ASN A 125 2.63 -20.73 9.17
C ASN A 125 4.09 -20.50 8.81
N GLU A 126 4.57 -19.30 9.14
CA GLU A 126 5.96 -18.88 8.95
C GLU A 126 6.45 -19.10 7.51
N ALA A 127 5.65 -18.67 6.54
CA ALA A 127 6.02 -18.72 5.13
C ALA A 127 6.68 -17.42 4.68
N ASN A 128 7.64 -17.54 3.77
CA ASN A 128 8.31 -16.44 3.10
C ASN A 128 7.95 -16.46 1.63
N PHE A 129 6.99 -15.63 1.23
CA PHE A 129 6.58 -15.44 -0.15
C PHE A 129 7.53 -14.49 -0.85
N SER A 130 7.95 -14.81 -2.07
CA SER A 130 8.79 -13.96 -2.91
C SER A 130 8.02 -13.57 -4.17
N LEU A 131 7.71 -12.28 -4.32
CA LEU A 131 6.98 -11.73 -5.46
C LEU A 131 7.91 -10.83 -6.27
N LEU A 132 8.19 -11.25 -7.50
CA LEU A 132 8.85 -10.41 -8.51
C LEU A 132 7.83 -9.52 -9.20
N SER A 133 8.26 -8.38 -9.73
CA SER A 133 7.39 -7.47 -10.48
C SER A 133 6.64 -8.15 -11.64
N GLU A 134 7.24 -9.17 -12.25
CA GLU A 134 6.62 -9.98 -13.30
C GLU A 134 5.47 -10.86 -12.79
N ASN A 135 5.54 -11.30 -11.54
CA ASN A 135 4.52 -12.16 -10.93
C ASN A 135 3.21 -11.43 -10.67
N PHE A 136 3.20 -10.09 -10.64
CA PHE A 136 1.95 -9.32 -10.50
C PHE A 136 0.97 -9.58 -11.64
N LYS A 137 1.46 -9.80 -12.86
CA LYS A 137 0.60 -10.16 -14.00
C LYS A 137 -0.09 -11.51 -13.78
N ILE A 138 0.65 -12.48 -13.25
CA ILE A 138 0.12 -13.82 -12.95
C ILE A 138 -0.93 -13.73 -11.85
N LEU A 139 -0.67 -12.97 -10.78
CA LEU A 139 -1.62 -12.76 -9.69
C LEU A 139 -2.89 -12.05 -10.17
N TYR A 140 -2.75 -11.04 -11.04
CA TYR A 140 -3.91 -10.33 -11.60
C TYR A 140 -4.73 -11.23 -12.52
N LYS A 141 -4.09 -12.00 -13.41
CA LYS A 141 -4.76 -12.95 -14.31
C LYS A 141 -5.48 -14.05 -13.54
N ASN A 142 -4.81 -14.63 -12.53
CA ASN A 142 -5.38 -15.69 -11.70
C ASN A 142 -6.44 -15.16 -10.70
N SER A 143 -6.56 -13.84 -10.53
CA SER A 143 -7.60 -13.25 -9.67
C SER A 143 -9.02 -13.45 -10.23
N ASP A 144 -9.16 -13.79 -11.51
CA ASP A 144 -10.44 -14.13 -12.14
C ASP A 144 -10.82 -15.60 -11.92
N ASP A 145 -9.83 -16.45 -11.57
CA ASP A 145 -10.08 -17.85 -11.28
C ASP A 145 -10.77 -17.99 -9.91
N LYS A 146 -11.60 -19.04 -9.85
CA LYS A 146 -12.29 -19.38 -8.61
C LYS A 146 -11.29 -19.91 -7.57
N PHE A 147 -11.28 -19.31 -6.39
CA PHE A 147 -10.49 -19.79 -5.28
C PHE A 147 -10.98 -21.16 -4.79
N SER A 148 -10.18 -21.84 -3.97
CA SER A 148 -10.63 -23.04 -3.28
C SER A 148 -11.89 -22.75 -2.48
N LYS A 149 -12.88 -23.65 -2.54
CA LYS A 149 -14.07 -23.61 -1.65
C LYS A 149 -13.70 -23.81 -0.19
N LYS A 150 -12.53 -24.40 0.06
CA LYS A 150 -12.02 -24.66 1.39
C LYS A 150 -11.08 -23.55 1.81
N LYS A 151 -11.06 -23.24 3.10
CA LYS A 151 -10.30 -22.12 3.65
C LYS A 151 -8.80 -22.37 3.63
N ILE A 152 -8.05 -21.42 3.09
CA ILE A 152 -6.60 -21.32 3.25
C ILE A 152 -6.32 -20.18 4.21
N LYS A 153 -5.61 -20.47 5.29
CA LYS A 153 -5.17 -19.48 6.29
C LYS A 153 -3.67 -19.36 6.24
N VAL A 154 -3.17 -18.15 6.35
CA VAL A 154 -1.72 -17.86 6.44
C VAL A 154 -1.48 -17.05 7.70
N ASN A 155 -0.54 -17.50 8.54
CA ASN A 155 -0.21 -16.82 9.80
C ASN A 155 1.29 -16.56 9.85
N SER A 156 1.67 -15.48 10.56
CA SER A 156 3.07 -15.15 10.93
C SER A 156 4.05 -15.32 9.76
N SER A 157 3.72 -14.76 8.61
CA SER A 157 4.43 -14.96 7.34
C SER A 157 4.88 -13.62 6.76
N ASN A 158 5.74 -13.65 5.74
CA ASN A 158 6.25 -12.45 5.09
C ASN A 158 6.03 -12.52 3.58
N ILE A 159 5.80 -11.37 2.96
CA ILE A 159 5.84 -11.18 1.51
C ILE A 159 7.00 -10.25 1.20
N PHE A 160 7.97 -10.74 0.43
CA PHE A 160 9.10 -9.98 -0.08
C PHE A 160 8.81 -9.52 -1.50
N PHE A 161 8.68 -8.23 -1.71
CA PHE A 161 8.60 -7.65 -3.05
C PHE A 161 10.03 -7.42 -3.56
N ARG A 162 10.33 -8.01 -4.71
CA ARG A 162 11.64 -7.96 -5.32
C ARG A 162 11.58 -7.30 -6.69
N ASP A 163 12.64 -6.59 -7.02
CA ASP A 163 12.84 -6.06 -8.37
C ASP A 163 13.42 -7.11 -9.35
N ASN A 164 13.74 -6.67 -10.55
CA ASN A 164 14.31 -7.53 -11.58
C ASN A 164 15.76 -7.96 -11.25
N LEU A 165 16.45 -7.27 -10.35
CA LEU A 165 17.77 -7.62 -9.84
C LEU A 165 17.69 -8.55 -8.62
N ASN A 166 16.46 -8.96 -8.25
CA ASN A 166 16.16 -9.80 -7.09
C ASN A 166 16.43 -9.11 -5.73
N GLU A 167 16.58 -7.78 -5.71
CA GLU A 167 16.72 -7.00 -4.49
C GLU A 167 15.36 -6.78 -3.83
N VAL A 168 15.33 -6.75 -2.49
CA VAL A 168 14.10 -6.58 -1.72
C VAL A 168 13.77 -5.10 -1.60
N ASN A 169 12.70 -4.67 -2.27
CA ASN A 169 12.23 -3.28 -2.22
C ASN A 169 11.30 -3.00 -1.03
N SER A 170 10.49 -4.00 -0.64
CA SER A 170 9.60 -3.87 0.51
C SER A 170 9.21 -5.24 1.07
N ILE A 171 8.83 -5.25 2.35
CA ILE A 171 8.41 -6.44 3.08
C ILE A 171 7.04 -6.15 3.70
N ILE A 172 6.07 -7.02 3.43
CA ILE A 172 4.81 -7.06 4.15
C ILE A 172 4.88 -8.21 5.16
N LYS A 173 4.76 -7.89 6.44
CA LYS A 173 4.60 -8.88 7.50
C LYS A 173 3.13 -9.26 7.61
N ILE A 174 2.79 -10.52 7.40
CA ILE A 174 1.44 -11.06 7.51
C ILE A 174 1.23 -11.55 8.94
N SER A 175 0.32 -10.95 9.69
CA SER A 175 -0.14 -11.52 10.96
C SER A 175 -1.17 -12.62 10.73
N LYS A 176 -2.13 -12.37 9.84
CA LYS A 176 -3.15 -13.36 9.42
C LYS A 176 -3.63 -13.04 8.01
N ALA A 177 -3.79 -14.07 7.17
CA ALA A 177 -4.55 -13.98 5.93
C ALA A 177 -5.53 -15.15 5.79
N LEU A 178 -6.62 -14.92 5.07
CA LEU A 178 -7.67 -15.88 4.79
C LEU A 178 -8.08 -15.79 3.33
N LEU A 179 -8.06 -16.93 2.61
CA LEU A 179 -8.50 -17.04 1.23
C LEU A 179 -9.50 -18.17 1.11
N PHE A 180 -10.61 -17.95 0.41
CA PHE A 180 -11.54 -18.99 0.01
C PHE A 180 -12.59 -18.46 -0.97
N PHE A 181 -13.28 -19.38 -1.65
CA PHE A 181 -14.48 -19.09 -2.42
C PHE A 181 -15.72 -19.33 -1.56
N ASP A 182 -16.59 -18.32 -1.46
CA ASP A 182 -17.89 -18.42 -0.81
C ASP A 182 -18.94 -18.87 -1.82
N ASP A 183 -19.34 -20.15 -1.75
CA ASP A 183 -20.36 -20.72 -2.64
C ASP A 183 -21.76 -20.08 -2.49
N LYS A 184 -22.08 -19.53 -1.31
CA LYS A 184 -23.40 -18.93 -1.07
C LYS A 184 -23.56 -17.59 -1.75
N ASN A 185 -22.49 -16.79 -1.72
CA ASN A 185 -22.47 -15.44 -2.28
C ASN A 185 -21.75 -15.36 -3.63
N LEU A 186 -21.26 -16.49 -4.16
CA LEU A 186 -20.54 -16.64 -5.43
C LEU A 186 -19.37 -15.66 -5.57
N LEU A 187 -18.56 -15.54 -4.50
CA LEU A 187 -17.45 -14.58 -4.49
C LEU A 187 -16.15 -15.16 -3.94
N ASN A 188 -15.04 -14.75 -4.54
CA ASN A 188 -13.71 -14.95 -3.98
C ASN A 188 -13.47 -13.96 -2.84
N ILE A 189 -12.99 -14.45 -1.72
CA ILE A 189 -12.63 -13.64 -0.54
C ILE A 189 -11.16 -13.78 -0.25
N PHE A 190 -10.47 -12.63 -0.09
CA PHE A 190 -9.14 -12.54 0.50
C PHE A 190 -9.17 -11.45 1.58
N ASP A 191 -8.82 -11.79 2.81
CA ASP A 191 -8.74 -10.88 3.96
C ASP A 191 -7.35 -11.02 4.58
N LEU A 192 -6.56 -9.96 4.57
CA LEU A 192 -5.20 -9.92 5.07
C LEU A 192 -5.07 -8.85 6.14
N LYS A 193 -4.50 -9.22 7.28
CA LYS A 193 -4.01 -8.31 8.31
C LYS A 193 -2.50 -8.40 8.35
N GLY A 194 -1.85 -7.27 8.29
CA GLY A 194 -0.39 -7.23 8.23
C GLY A 194 0.15 -5.86 8.56
N GLU A 195 1.43 -5.70 8.29
CA GLU A 195 2.21 -4.50 8.55
C GLU A 195 3.18 -4.26 7.39
N ILE A 196 3.29 -3.02 6.95
CA ILE A 196 4.29 -2.56 5.99
C ILE A 196 4.94 -1.29 6.53
N PHE A 197 6.27 -1.19 6.52
CA PHE A 197 7.02 -0.07 7.11
C PHE A 197 6.58 0.28 8.54
N ASN A 198 6.34 -0.74 9.37
CA ASN A 198 5.81 -0.65 10.74
C ASN A 198 4.41 -0.01 10.84
N ILE A 199 3.67 0.09 9.75
CA ILE A 199 2.30 0.60 9.72
C ILE A 199 1.35 -0.59 9.60
N PRO A 200 0.51 -0.86 10.62
CA PRO A 200 -0.47 -1.92 10.55
C PRO A 200 -1.59 -1.59 9.57
N PHE A 201 -2.00 -2.58 8.80
CA PHE A 201 -3.09 -2.43 7.84
C PHE A 201 -3.93 -3.69 7.73
N ARG A 202 -5.13 -3.51 7.16
CA ARG A 202 -6.00 -4.60 6.72
C ARG A 202 -6.36 -4.40 5.26
N LEU A 203 -6.18 -5.44 4.46
CA LEU A 203 -6.62 -5.50 3.07
C LEU A 203 -7.75 -6.52 2.97
N LYS A 204 -8.87 -6.12 2.36
CA LYS A 204 -9.94 -7.02 1.94
C LYS A 204 -10.09 -6.97 0.43
N TYR A 205 -10.10 -8.11 -0.20
CA TYR A 205 -10.41 -8.27 -1.62
C TYR A 205 -11.61 -9.19 -1.78
N GLN A 206 -12.53 -8.79 -2.65
CA GLN A 206 -13.71 -9.56 -3.04
C GLN A 206 -13.84 -9.52 -4.56
N ASN A 207 -14.01 -10.67 -5.19
CA ASN A 207 -14.33 -10.79 -6.60
C ASN A 207 -15.68 -11.48 -6.73
N ILE A 208 -16.70 -10.72 -7.13
CA ILE A 208 -18.09 -11.22 -7.31
C ILE A 208 -18.19 -11.69 -8.76
N LEU A 209 -18.15 -13.02 -8.96
CA LEU A 209 -18.04 -13.62 -10.29
C LEU A 209 -19.23 -13.28 -11.20
N ASP A 210 -20.46 -13.30 -10.68
CA ASP A 210 -21.67 -13.05 -11.47
C ASP A 210 -21.76 -11.62 -11.98
N SER A 211 -21.37 -10.65 -11.16
CA SER A 211 -21.45 -9.22 -11.54
C SER A 211 -20.18 -8.70 -12.18
N LYS A 212 -19.16 -9.54 -12.36
CA LYS A 212 -17.83 -9.15 -12.85
C LYS A 212 -17.23 -7.96 -12.09
N LYS A 213 -17.59 -7.86 -10.78
CA LYS A 213 -17.19 -6.77 -9.90
C LYS A 213 -16.08 -7.21 -8.96
N LYS A 214 -14.97 -6.47 -8.96
CA LYS A 214 -13.88 -6.63 -7.99
C LYS A 214 -13.87 -5.46 -7.02
N LYS A 215 -13.72 -5.73 -5.74
CA LYS A 215 -13.63 -4.72 -4.69
C LYS A 215 -12.39 -4.92 -3.84
N PHE A 216 -11.63 -3.84 -3.66
CA PHE A 216 -10.49 -3.76 -2.74
C PHE A 216 -10.81 -2.76 -1.64
N GLU A 217 -10.55 -3.11 -0.42
CA GLU A 217 -10.63 -2.20 0.73
C GLU A 217 -9.36 -2.30 1.55
N ILE A 218 -8.64 -1.18 1.69
CA ILE A 218 -7.45 -1.05 2.54
C ILE A 218 -7.77 -0.11 3.68
N LYS A 219 -7.43 -0.50 4.90
CA LYS A 219 -7.52 0.34 6.10
C LYS A 219 -6.20 0.33 6.84
N ALA A 220 -5.67 1.52 7.14
CA ALA A 220 -4.54 1.73 8.04
C ALA A 220 -4.95 2.75 9.11
N PRO A 221 -5.40 2.28 10.29
CA PRO A 221 -5.98 3.16 11.33
C PRO A 221 -5.02 4.23 11.81
N ASP A 222 -3.73 3.91 11.97
CA ASP A 222 -2.71 4.83 12.48
C ASP A 222 -2.53 6.05 11.56
N LEU A 223 -2.74 5.88 10.25
CA LEU A 223 -2.74 6.95 9.26
C LEU A 223 -4.14 7.56 9.03
N LYS A 224 -5.18 7.06 9.72
CA LYS A 224 -6.59 7.34 9.41
C LYS A 224 -6.88 7.16 7.90
N LEU A 225 -6.20 6.18 7.27
CA LEU A 225 -6.30 5.89 5.85
C LEU A 225 -7.37 4.82 5.61
N LYS A 226 -8.25 5.11 4.66
CA LYS A 226 -9.19 4.15 4.08
C LYS A 226 -9.21 4.32 2.57
N VAL A 227 -8.94 3.22 1.86
CA VAL A 227 -9.03 3.16 0.39
C VAL A 227 -10.10 2.14 0.05
N ILE A 228 -11.05 2.52 -0.79
CA ILE A 228 -12.04 1.60 -1.38
C ILE A 228 -11.94 1.75 -2.89
N ASN A 229 -11.63 0.65 -3.56
CA ASN A 229 -11.57 0.60 -5.02
C ASN A 229 -12.54 -0.46 -5.54
N GLU A 230 -13.43 -0.08 -6.43
CA GLU A 230 -14.38 -0.97 -7.09
C GLU A 230 -14.12 -0.94 -8.60
N ILE A 231 -13.93 -2.11 -9.20
CA ILE A 231 -13.66 -2.29 -10.62
C ILE A 231 -14.79 -3.14 -11.20
N PHE A 232 -15.32 -2.70 -12.34
CA PHE A 232 -16.37 -3.39 -13.10
C PHE A 232 -15.80 -3.76 -14.46
N LYS A 233 -15.71 -5.05 -14.74
CA LYS A 233 -15.27 -5.56 -16.05
C LYS A 233 -16.41 -5.43 -17.04
N ILE A 234 -16.21 -4.63 -18.10
CA ILE A 234 -17.19 -4.44 -19.18
C ILE A 234 -17.02 -5.55 -20.21
N ASP A 235 -15.77 -5.69 -20.72
CA ASP A 235 -15.38 -6.76 -21.64
C ASP A 235 -13.97 -7.28 -21.31
N GLU A 236 -13.32 -8.03 -22.21
CA GLU A 236 -11.99 -8.58 -21.95
C GLU A 236 -10.91 -7.52 -21.79
N ASN A 237 -11.05 -6.39 -22.48
CA ASN A 237 -10.04 -5.35 -22.58
C ASN A 237 -10.42 -4.05 -21.87
N LEU A 238 -11.71 -3.90 -21.53
CA LEU A 238 -12.23 -2.66 -20.95
C LEU A 238 -12.82 -2.88 -19.56
N SER A 239 -12.38 -2.10 -18.63
CA SER A 239 -12.96 -2.02 -17.27
C SER A 239 -13.13 -0.58 -16.85
N ASN A 240 -14.14 -0.30 -16.05
CA ASN A 240 -14.26 0.99 -15.36
C ASN A 240 -14.17 0.79 -13.85
N GLY A 241 -13.90 1.88 -13.14
CA GLY A 241 -13.80 1.78 -11.71
C GLY A 241 -13.97 3.11 -10.99
N ILE A 242 -14.15 2.96 -9.67
CA ILE A 242 -14.26 4.08 -8.75
C ILE A 242 -13.32 3.81 -7.58
N ASN A 243 -12.43 4.77 -7.32
CA ASN A 243 -11.53 4.73 -6.19
C ASN A 243 -11.87 5.86 -5.22
N ASN A 244 -12.07 5.51 -3.95
CA ASN A 244 -12.32 6.44 -2.86
C ASN A 244 -11.20 6.32 -1.83
N ILE A 245 -10.44 7.39 -1.66
CA ILE A 245 -9.35 7.49 -0.68
C ILE A 245 -9.77 8.52 0.36
N SER A 246 -9.75 8.11 1.63
CA SER A 246 -9.89 9.01 2.76
C SER A 246 -8.64 8.92 3.61
N ILE A 247 -7.99 10.03 3.87
CA ILE A 247 -6.80 10.11 4.72
C ILE A 247 -6.86 11.39 5.54
N LEU A 248 -6.76 11.28 6.87
CA LEU A 248 -6.91 12.41 7.78
C LEU A 248 -8.21 13.20 7.48
N SER A 249 -8.07 14.50 7.10
CA SER A 249 -9.18 15.38 6.72
C SER A 249 -9.41 15.47 5.20
N SER A 250 -8.75 14.63 4.41
CA SER A 250 -8.82 14.65 2.94
C SER A 250 -9.66 13.50 2.42
N SER A 251 -10.41 13.73 1.34
CA SER A 251 -11.20 12.73 0.64
C SER A 251 -11.04 12.90 -0.87
N ILE A 252 -10.56 11.86 -1.52
CA ILE A 252 -10.27 11.83 -2.96
C ILE A 252 -11.17 10.77 -3.59
N ASN A 253 -11.99 11.16 -4.53
CA ASN A 253 -12.82 10.28 -5.32
C ASN A 253 -12.34 10.33 -6.77
N THR A 254 -12.01 9.17 -7.34
CA THR A 254 -11.53 9.03 -8.72
C THR A 254 -12.44 8.09 -9.48
N LYS A 255 -12.92 8.52 -10.63
CA LYS A 255 -13.53 7.63 -11.64
C LYS A 255 -12.51 7.36 -12.72
N TYR A 256 -12.39 6.12 -13.16
CA TYR A 256 -11.39 5.76 -14.16
C TYR A 256 -11.88 4.65 -15.09
N ASN A 257 -11.31 4.64 -16.29
CA ASN A 257 -11.46 3.58 -17.28
C ASN A 257 -10.09 2.97 -17.53
N ILE A 258 -10.04 1.65 -17.58
CA ILE A 258 -8.84 0.87 -17.90
C ILE A 258 -9.07 0.25 -19.26
N ASP A 259 -8.17 0.51 -20.21
CA ASP A 259 -8.01 -0.29 -21.42
C ASP A 259 -6.72 -1.13 -21.33
N ASN A 260 -6.36 -1.85 -22.39
CA ASN A 260 -5.23 -2.80 -22.41
C ASN A 260 -3.91 -2.23 -21.89
N SER A 261 -3.65 -0.94 -22.05
CA SER A 261 -2.35 -0.32 -21.79
C SER A 261 -2.44 0.95 -20.95
N SER A 262 -3.63 1.56 -20.86
CA SER A 262 -3.79 2.86 -20.23
C SER A 262 -4.95 2.92 -19.22
N ILE A 263 -4.83 3.86 -18.30
CA ILE A 263 -5.87 4.21 -17.34
C ILE A 263 -6.17 5.69 -17.53
N VAL A 264 -7.36 6.00 -18.03
CA VAL A 264 -7.85 7.38 -18.09
C VAL A 264 -8.69 7.65 -16.87
N PHE A 265 -8.41 8.74 -16.15
CA PHE A 265 -9.06 9.03 -14.89
C PHE A 265 -9.47 10.49 -14.74
N GLN A 266 -10.49 10.70 -13.92
CA GLN A 266 -10.97 12.03 -13.54
C GLN A 266 -11.46 12.05 -12.09
N SER A 267 -11.36 13.22 -11.46
CA SER A 267 -11.90 13.40 -10.11
C SER A 267 -13.42 13.38 -10.10
N GLY A 268 -13.97 12.74 -9.09
CA GLY A 268 -15.30 13.04 -8.58
C GLY A 268 -15.26 14.17 -7.57
N VAL A 269 -16.16 14.15 -6.58
CA VAL A 269 -16.15 15.13 -5.48
C VAL A 269 -14.92 14.86 -4.58
N SER A 270 -13.88 15.67 -4.74
CA SER A 270 -12.61 15.49 -4.04
C SER A 270 -12.23 16.74 -3.25
N ARG A 271 -11.66 16.54 -2.04
CA ARG A 271 -11.19 17.60 -1.16
C ARG A 271 -9.88 17.20 -0.51
N VAL A 272 -8.93 18.12 -0.46
CA VAL A 272 -7.68 18.00 0.32
C VAL A 272 -7.78 19.01 1.44
N HIS A 273 -7.86 18.53 2.68
CA HIS A 273 -8.30 19.32 3.83
C HIS A 273 -9.66 19.97 3.52
N ASN A 274 -9.73 21.30 3.54
CA ASN A 274 -10.96 22.05 3.25
C ASN A 274 -11.05 22.54 1.79
N PHE A 275 -10.04 22.25 0.96
CA PHE A 275 -9.97 22.76 -0.41
C PHE A 275 -10.52 21.73 -1.39
N LYS A 276 -11.41 22.21 -2.29
CA LYS A 276 -11.85 21.42 -3.42
C LYS A 276 -10.67 21.19 -4.37
N ILE A 277 -10.52 19.99 -4.87
CA ILE A 277 -9.56 19.61 -5.89
C ILE A 277 -10.27 18.92 -7.05
N ASP A 278 -10.00 19.38 -8.26
CA ASP A 278 -10.42 18.71 -9.49
C ASP A 278 -9.18 18.27 -10.25
N TYR A 279 -9.15 17.03 -10.71
CA TYR A 279 -8.02 16.49 -11.48
C TYR A 279 -8.49 15.52 -12.54
N SER A 280 -7.68 15.39 -13.59
CA SER A 280 -7.87 14.42 -14.66
C SER A 280 -6.51 14.05 -15.25
N GLY A 281 -6.43 12.88 -15.86
CA GLY A 281 -5.19 12.45 -16.47
C GLY A 281 -5.28 11.10 -17.14
N GLN A 282 -4.13 10.68 -17.64
CA GLN A 282 -3.91 9.37 -18.23
C GLN A 282 -2.62 8.77 -17.66
N LEU A 283 -2.67 7.52 -17.35
CA LEU A 283 -1.53 6.72 -16.91
C LEU A 283 -1.33 5.55 -17.86
N ILE A 284 -0.16 5.48 -18.47
CA ILE A 284 0.33 4.30 -19.18
C ILE A 284 1.28 3.56 -18.26
N ILE A 285 1.09 2.22 -18.12
CA ILE A 285 1.86 1.44 -17.14
C ILE A 285 3.21 0.99 -17.71
N LYS A 286 3.26 0.72 -19.02
CA LYS A 286 4.47 0.21 -19.69
C LYS A 286 4.64 0.83 -21.10
N PRO A 287 5.66 1.68 -21.29
CA PRO A 287 6.50 2.32 -20.26
C PRO A 287 5.66 3.17 -19.32
N PHE A 288 6.17 3.47 -18.11
CA PHE A 288 5.42 4.31 -17.18
C PHE A 288 5.40 5.75 -17.69
N ASP A 289 4.20 6.23 -18.01
CA ASP A 289 3.95 7.61 -18.46
C ASP A 289 2.66 8.13 -17.81
N LEU A 290 2.78 9.24 -17.09
CA LEU A 290 1.68 9.90 -16.39
C LEU A 290 1.48 11.32 -16.91
N ASP A 291 0.32 11.60 -17.49
CA ASP A 291 -0.13 12.95 -17.79
C ASP A 291 -1.24 13.34 -16.79
N LEU A 292 -1.00 14.39 -15.99
CA LEU A 292 -1.85 14.78 -14.87
C LEU A 292 -2.15 16.28 -14.91
N LYS A 293 -3.42 16.62 -14.91
CA LYS A 293 -3.91 18.00 -14.76
C LYS A 293 -4.65 18.16 -13.45
N ILE A 294 -4.25 19.13 -12.63
CA ILE A 294 -4.83 19.44 -11.33
C ILE A 294 -5.37 20.88 -11.34
N ASN A 295 -6.58 21.08 -10.86
CA ASN A 295 -7.15 22.41 -10.67
C ASN A 295 -7.48 22.60 -9.17
N LEU A 296 -6.94 23.65 -8.58
CA LEU A 296 -7.06 24.02 -7.18
C LEU A 296 -7.75 25.38 -7.06
N PRO A 297 -9.09 25.43 -7.06
CA PRO A 297 -9.81 26.66 -6.81
C PRO A 297 -9.68 27.06 -5.33
N ASN A 298 -9.35 28.33 -5.06
CA ASN A 298 -9.21 28.89 -3.71
C ASN A 298 -8.09 28.27 -2.85
N TYR A 299 -7.02 27.81 -3.46
CA TYR A 299 -5.85 27.31 -2.74
C TYR A 299 -4.85 28.43 -2.46
N LYS A 300 -4.21 28.40 -1.28
CA LYS A 300 -3.18 29.35 -0.89
C LYS A 300 -1.87 29.05 -1.60
N ILE A 301 -1.47 29.91 -2.56
CA ILE A 301 -0.29 29.69 -3.41
C ILE A 301 0.99 29.60 -2.57
N SER A 302 1.11 30.42 -1.52
CA SER A 302 2.24 30.38 -0.58
C SER A 302 2.44 29.01 0.09
N ASN A 303 1.40 28.16 0.17
CA ASN A 303 1.55 26.80 0.69
C ASN A 303 2.35 25.86 -0.22
N LEU A 304 2.54 26.21 -1.51
CA LEU A 304 3.43 25.45 -2.41
C LEU A 304 4.89 25.50 -1.97
N PHE A 305 5.28 26.60 -1.33
CA PHE A 305 6.67 26.87 -0.94
C PHE A 305 6.99 26.45 0.50
N LYS A 306 6.02 25.92 1.25
CA LYS A 306 6.27 25.48 2.62
C LYS A 306 7.09 24.18 2.64
N SER A 307 8.17 24.18 3.39
CA SER A 307 9.16 23.10 3.49
C SER A 307 8.61 21.73 3.95
N ASN A 308 7.44 21.72 4.61
CA ASN A 308 6.82 20.49 5.15
C ASN A 308 5.70 19.92 4.26
N SER A 309 5.71 20.22 2.96
CA SER A 309 4.71 19.64 2.05
C SER A 309 5.05 18.17 1.77
N ILE A 310 4.01 17.32 1.64
CA ILE A 310 4.15 15.91 1.20
C ILE A 310 4.93 15.83 -0.12
N ILE A 311 4.80 16.85 -0.97
CA ILE A 311 5.51 16.97 -2.25
C ILE A 311 7.03 17.01 -2.02
N ASN A 312 7.51 17.78 -1.05
CA ASN A 312 8.94 17.86 -0.74
C ASN A 312 9.49 16.51 -0.28
N GLU A 313 8.78 15.80 0.58
CA GLU A 313 9.20 14.46 1.02
C GLU A 313 9.21 13.45 -0.14
N PHE A 314 8.22 13.53 -1.04
CA PHE A 314 8.17 12.69 -2.22
C PHE A 314 9.33 12.98 -3.19
N ILE A 315 9.67 14.27 -3.39
CA ILE A 315 10.82 14.66 -4.20
C ILE A 315 12.14 14.17 -3.55
N LYS A 316 12.28 14.37 -2.24
CA LYS A 316 13.47 13.90 -1.48
C LYS A 316 13.67 12.39 -1.50
N SER A 317 12.62 11.60 -1.72
CA SER A 317 12.72 10.13 -1.78
C SER A 317 13.57 9.61 -2.94
N GLY A 318 13.91 10.45 -3.91
CA GLY A 318 14.70 10.07 -5.09
C GLY A 318 13.93 9.27 -6.15
N LEU A 319 12.70 8.85 -5.88
CA LEU A 319 11.87 8.05 -6.80
C LEU A 319 11.66 8.74 -8.15
N LEU A 320 11.57 10.07 -8.15
CA LEU A 320 11.32 10.86 -9.35
C LEU A 320 12.53 10.93 -10.31
N PHE A 321 13.75 10.59 -9.86
CA PHE A 321 14.96 10.55 -10.68
C PHE A 321 15.17 9.25 -11.44
N ASN A 322 14.18 8.35 -11.40
CA ASN A 322 14.23 7.10 -12.15
C ASN A 322 14.11 7.37 -13.65
N LYS A 323 15.05 6.84 -14.45
CA LYS A 323 15.09 7.03 -15.90
C LYS A 323 13.90 6.39 -16.66
N ASN A 324 13.19 5.47 -16.03
CA ASN A 324 12.06 4.77 -16.63
C ASN A 324 10.70 5.44 -16.32
N ILE A 325 10.72 6.62 -15.73
CA ILE A 325 9.50 7.38 -15.37
C ILE A 325 9.39 8.60 -16.30
N SER A 326 8.24 8.74 -16.95
CA SER A 326 7.79 9.94 -17.63
C SER A 326 6.58 10.50 -16.86
N VAL A 327 6.63 11.77 -16.46
CA VAL A 327 5.52 12.46 -15.81
C VAL A 327 5.41 13.87 -16.35
N ASN A 328 4.20 14.24 -16.75
CA ASN A 328 3.84 15.61 -17.12
C ASN A 328 2.68 16.05 -16.22
N THR A 329 2.91 17.05 -15.37
CA THR A 329 1.89 17.51 -14.44
C THR A 329 1.65 19.01 -14.62
N LEU A 330 0.40 19.39 -14.82
CA LEU A 330 -0.06 20.77 -14.92
C LEU A 330 -0.97 21.09 -13.72
N VAL A 331 -0.53 22.00 -12.85
CA VAL A 331 -1.32 22.46 -11.70
C VAL A 331 -1.79 23.88 -11.94
N ASN A 332 -3.10 24.08 -12.07
CA ASN A 332 -3.71 25.40 -12.15
C ASN A 332 -4.29 25.79 -10.78
N ILE A 333 -3.86 26.91 -10.26
CA ILE A 333 -4.29 27.46 -8.98
C ILE A 333 -4.96 28.80 -9.20
N LYS A 334 -6.10 29.01 -8.53
CA LYS A 334 -6.72 30.33 -8.41
C LYS A 334 -6.89 30.64 -6.94
N SER A 335 -6.27 31.72 -6.46
CA SER A 335 -6.43 32.18 -5.09
C SER A 335 -7.45 33.31 -5.05
N LYS A 336 -8.36 33.30 -4.06
CA LYS A 336 -9.27 34.39 -3.73
C LYS A 336 -8.93 35.00 -2.36
N ILE A 337 -7.77 34.63 -1.81
CA ILE A 337 -7.32 35.01 -0.49
C ILE A 337 -6.69 36.42 -0.60
N LYS A 338 -7.15 37.39 0.18
CA LYS A 338 -6.74 38.81 0.06
C LYS A 338 -5.25 39.08 0.35
N ASP A 339 -4.60 38.21 1.15
CA ASP A 339 -3.21 38.39 1.58
C ASP A 339 -2.19 37.61 0.75
N GLU A 340 -2.58 37.09 -0.41
CA GLU A 340 -1.69 36.38 -1.31
C GLU A 340 -1.05 37.34 -2.33
N ILE A 341 0.26 37.17 -2.55
CA ILE A 341 1.02 37.94 -3.55
C ILE A 341 0.50 37.66 -4.96
N PHE A 342 0.13 36.40 -5.23
CA PHE A 342 -0.32 35.95 -6.53
C PHE A 342 -1.79 35.53 -6.50
N ASP A 343 -2.56 35.99 -7.49
CA ASP A 343 -3.98 35.65 -7.67
C ASP A 343 -4.16 34.28 -8.32
N ALA A 344 -3.18 33.88 -9.14
CA ALA A 344 -3.20 32.61 -9.83
C ALA A 344 -1.79 32.08 -10.05
N ALA A 345 -1.69 30.76 -10.18
CA ALA A 345 -0.47 30.09 -10.61
C ALA A 345 -0.79 28.96 -11.61
N LYS A 346 0.09 28.79 -12.56
CA LYS A 346 0.15 27.66 -13.47
C LYS A 346 1.51 27.00 -13.29
N VAL A 347 1.56 25.86 -12.60
CA VAL A 347 2.80 25.15 -12.33
C VAL A 347 2.88 23.95 -13.28
N GLU A 348 3.94 23.90 -14.08
CA GLU A 348 4.26 22.76 -14.92
C GLU A 348 5.42 21.98 -14.31
N LEU A 349 5.25 20.69 -14.10
CA LEU A 349 6.28 19.77 -13.66
C LEU A 349 6.48 18.71 -14.75
N ARG A 350 7.67 18.60 -15.28
CA ARG A 350 8.06 17.55 -16.21
C ARG A 350 9.16 16.68 -15.63
N ILE A 351 8.96 15.38 -15.73
CA ILE A 351 9.95 14.36 -15.38
C ILE A 351 10.16 13.51 -16.64
N LEU A 352 11.37 13.48 -17.14
CA LEU A 352 11.72 12.68 -18.30
C LEU A 352 13.16 12.18 -18.18
N ASN A 353 13.37 10.87 -18.28
CA ASN A 353 14.70 10.26 -18.22
C ASN A 353 15.50 10.65 -16.96
N GLY A 354 14.83 10.76 -15.83
CA GLY A 354 15.43 11.15 -14.55
C GLY A 354 15.78 12.65 -14.42
N LYS A 355 15.39 13.48 -15.38
CA LYS A 355 15.49 14.95 -15.31
C LYS A 355 14.15 15.54 -14.90
N ILE A 356 14.19 16.49 -13.99
CA ILE A 356 13.00 17.16 -13.46
C ILE A 356 13.12 18.64 -13.71
N ASN A 357 12.14 19.22 -14.41
CA ASN A 357 12.07 20.67 -14.62
C ASN A 357 10.67 21.23 -14.33
N PHE A 358 10.62 22.55 -14.14
CA PHE A 358 9.42 23.35 -13.87
C PHE A 358 9.24 24.47 -14.92
N ASP A 359 9.79 24.31 -16.10
CA ASP A 359 9.71 25.31 -17.17
C ASP A 359 8.26 25.63 -17.52
N ASN A 360 8.01 26.87 -17.99
CA ASN A 360 6.69 27.43 -18.26
C ASN A 360 5.79 27.58 -17.03
N THR A 361 6.32 27.42 -15.80
CA THR A 361 5.60 27.78 -14.59
C THR A 361 5.41 29.29 -14.53
N ARG A 362 4.19 29.71 -14.17
CA ARG A 362 3.76 31.10 -14.13
C ARG A 362 3.02 31.43 -12.85
N PHE A 363 3.40 32.54 -12.23
CA PHE A 363 2.68 33.11 -11.11
C PHE A 363 2.15 34.48 -11.52
N ILE A 364 0.86 34.69 -11.36
CA ILE A 364 0.15 35.85 -11.89
C ILE A 364 -0.39 36.69 -10.73
N ASN A 365 -0.02 37.97 -10.73
CA ASN A 365 -0.73 39.01 -9.98
C ASN A 365 -1.38 39.96 -10.99
N LYS A 366 -2.70 39.97 -11.05
CA LYS A 366 -3.46 40.79 -12.03
C LYS A 366 -3.19 42.28 -11.96
N ASN A 367 -2.80 42.76 -10.79
CA ASN A 367 -2.55 44.17 -10.58
C ASN A 367 -1.08 44.56 -10.74
N ILE A 368 -0.14 43.63 -10.58
CA ILE A 368 1.29 43.91 -10.57
C ILE A 368 1.96 43.38 -11.84
N GLY A 369 1.74 42.10 -12.18
CA GLY A 369 2.43 41.50 -13.32
C GLY A 369 2.50 39.98 -13.25
N LEU A 370 3.49 39.43 -13.96
CA LEU A 370 3.68 38.00 -14.21
C LEU A 370 5.10 37.58 -13.86
N LEU A 371 5.26 36.54 -13.05
CA LEU A 371 6.52 35.87 -12.81
C LEU A 371 6.56 34.54 -13.61
N GLU A 372 7.56 34.38 -14.46
CA GLU A 372 7.77 33.18 -15.28
C GLU A 372 9.04 32.44 -14.85
N VAL A 373 9.00 31.12 -14.95
CA VAL A 373 10.12 30.21 -14.66
C VAL A 373 10.60 29.59 -15.96
N SER A 374 11.90 29.60 -16.20
CA SER A 374 12.55 28.97 -17.34
C SER A 374 13.89 28.36 -16.95
N ASP A 375 14.44 27.50 -17.82
CA ASP A 375 15.73 26.83 -17.67
C ASP A 375 15.90 26.25 -16.26
N SER A 376 14.85 25.61 -15.78
CA SER A 376 14.80 25.01 -14.45
C SER A 376 15.32 23.57 -14.48
N ASP A 377 16.08 23.20 -13.46
CA ASP A 377 16.60 21.86 -13.28
C ASP A 377 16.63 21.51 -11.80
N LEU A 378 16.03 20.37 -11.45
CA LEU A 378 16.06 19.81 -10.10
C LEU A 378 16.91 18.56 -10.11
N PHE A 379 17.98 18.54 -9.34
CA PHE A 379 18.97 17.45 -9.34
C PHE A 379 19.52 17.16 -7.95
N LEU A 380 20.07 15.95 -7.80
CA LEU A 380 20.80 15.54 -6.62
C LEU A 380 22.31 15.78 -6.83
N LYS A 381 22.95 16.50 -5.88
CA LYS A 381 24.39 16.71 -5.84
C LYS A 381 24.89 16.51 -4.42
N ASN A 382 25.76 15.52 -4.19
CA ASN A 382 26.30 15.17 -2.87
C ASN A 382 25.17 15.01 -1.83
N ASP A 383 24.17 14.20 -2.13
CA ASP A 383 22.96 13.96 -1.33
C ASP A 383 22.12 15.20 -1.00
N ARG A 384 22.40 16.33 -1.65
CA ARG A 384 21.62 17.57 -1.54
C ARG A 384 20.72 17.72 -2.76
N LEU A 385 19.46 18.00 -2.51
CA LEU A 385 18.46 18.30 -3.56
C LEU A 385 18.54 19.78 -3.90
N ILE A 386 18.93 20.10 -5.13
CA ILE A 386 19.18 21.47 -5.59
C ILE A 386 18.26 21.78 -6.77
N LEU A 387 17.51 22.88 -6.67
CA LEU A 387 16.76 23.47 -7.78
C LEU A 387 17.52 24.69 -8.31
N THR A 388 17.79 24.71 -9.59
CA THR A 388 18.21 25.93 -10.29
C THR A 388 17.11 26.38 -11.24
N ALA A 389 16.87 27.68 -11.37
CA ALA A 389 15.89 28.21 -12.31
C ALA A 389 16.19 29.68 -12.66
N ASN A 390 15.86 30.08 -13.88
CA ASN A 390 15.79 31.46 -14.28
C ASN A 390 14.37 31.99 -14.04
N LEU A 391 14.25 33.12 -13.39
CA LEU A 391 13.00 33.79 -13.07
C LEU A 391 12.94 35.13 -13.80
N ALA A 392 11.81 35.43 -14.41
CA ALA A 392 11.54 36.69 -15.08
C ALA A 392 10.23 37.29 -14.56
N LEU A 393 10.32 38.41 -13.85
CA LEU A 393 9.17 39.19 -13.41
C LEU A 393 8.89 40.30 -14.42
N SER A 394 7.78 40.22 -15.14
CA SER A 394 7.28 41.26 -16.04
C SER A 394 6.25 42.11 -15.29
N ILE A 395 6.46 43.43 -15.17
CA ILE A 395 5.65 44.35 -14.39
C ILE A 395 4.70 45.09 -15.33
N THR A 396 3.40 44.93 -15.11
CA THR A 396 2.35 45.65 -15.87
C THR A 396 1.92 46.94 -15.21
N ASN A 397 2.03 47.03 -13.88
CA ASN A 397 1.69 48.24 -13.12
C ASN A 397 2.69 48.46 -11.99
N ILE A 398 3.61 49.37 -12.22
CA ILE A 398 4.69 49.68 -11.30
C ILE A 398 4.21 50.37 -10.03
N ASP A 399 3.18 51.21 -10.08
CA ASP A 399 2.64 51.90 -8.90
C ASP A 399 1.99 50.91 -7.93
N LYS A 400 1.35 49.86 -8.45
CA LYS A 400 0.79 48.77 -7.62
C LYS A 400 1.90 47.95 -6.98
N LEU A 401 2.99 47.68 -7.69
CA LEU A 401 4.16 47.01 -7.13
C LEU A 401 4.75 47.86 -5.97
N PHE A 402 4.99 49.14 -6.17
CA PHE A 402 5.52 50.01 -5.14
C PHE A 402 4.58 50.16 -3.96
N SER A 403 3.27 50.19 -4.18
CA SER A 403 2.28 50.22 -3.12
C SER A 403 2.32 48.93 -2.31
N PHE A 404 2.44 47.80 -2.97
CA PHE A 404 2.56 46.49 -2.32
C PHE A 404 3.85 46.35 -1.48
N LEU A 405 4.99 46.83 -2.02
CA LEU A 405 6.27 46.84 -1.31
C LEU A 405 6.43 47.95 -0.31
N ASN A 406 5.40 48.83 -0.10
CA ASN A 406 5.48 50.03 0.72
C ASN A 406 6.68 50.95 0.39
N THR A 407 7.06 51.00 -0.90
CA THR A 407 8.25 51.75 -1.34
C THR A 407 8.01 53.25 -1.27
N ASN A 408 8.93 53.97 -0.62
CA ASN A 408 8.86 55.41 -0.50
C ASN A 408 8.91 56.08 -1.87
N LYS A 409 8.09 57.13 -2.11
CA LYS A 409 7.97 57.82 -3.41
C LYS A 409 9.31 58.31 -3.98
N ARG A 410 10.24 58.73 -3.11
CA ARG A 410 11.59 59.20 -3.52
C ARG A 410 12.48 58.09 -4.05
N SER A 411 12.20 56.85 -3.73
CA SER A 411 13.00 55.67 -4.15
C SER A 411 12.39 54.94 -5.32
N ARG A 412 11.24 55.42 -5.86
CA ARG A 412 10.57 54.77 -7.01
C ARG A 412 11.30 55.02 -8.30
N LYS A 413 11.64 53.97 -9.01
CA LYS A 413 12.27 54.01 -10.33
C LYS A 413 11.36 53.32 -11.35
N ASP A 414 11.46 53.65 -12.61
CA ASP A 414 10.72 52.92 -13.68
C ASP A 414 11.34 51.53 -13.85
N ILE A 415 10.60 50.49 -13.49
CA ILE A 415 11.00 49.10 -13.60
C ILE A 415 9.93 48.35 -14.41
N LYS A 416 10.33 47.77 -15.54
CA LYS A 416 9.45 47.02 -16.44
C LYS A 416 9.63 45.53 -16.26
N ASP A 417 10.89 45.08 -16.07
CA ASP A 417 11.21 43.68 -15.87
C ASP A 417 12.38 43.52 -14.88
N ILE A 418 12.34 42.38 -14.15
CA ILE A 418 13.42 41.93 -13.28
C ILE A 418 13.68 40.47 -13.64
N LYS A 419 14.94 40.16 -14.00
CA LYS A 419 15.39 38.80 -14.32
C LYS A 419 16.49 38.40 -13.35
N PHE A 420 16.41 37.15 -12.86
CA PHE A 420 17.43 36.62 -11.96
C PHE A 420 17.45 35.08 -12.00
N LYS A 421 18.58 34.50 -11.64
CA LYS A 421 18.72 33.07 -11.45
C LYS A 421 18.65 32.75 -9.96
N ILE A 422 17.88 31.71 -9.60
CA ILE A 422 17.88 31.15 -8.24
C ILE A 422 18.61 29.82 -8.19
N ILE A 423 19.23 29.57 -7.05
CA ILE A 423 19.73 28.27 -6.65
C ILE A 423 19.14 28.00 -5.27
N TYR A 424 18.26 27.01 -5.16
CA TYR A 424 17.60 26.64 -3.90
C TYR A 424 18.02 25.25 -3.44
N ASP A 425 18.56 25.20 -2.24
CA ASP A 425 18.94 23.95 -1.57
C ASP A 425 17.84 23.54 -0.59
N PHE A 426 17.16 22.43 -0.89
CA PHE A 426 16.06 21.93 -0.06
C PHE A 426 16.48 21.38 1.31
N LEU A 427 17.75 21.01 1.48
CA LEU A 427 18.24 20.49 2.77
C LEU A 427 18.51 21.61 3.76
N SER A 428 19.20 22.66 3.30
CA SER A 428 19.54 23.83 4.12
C SER A 428 18.47 24.92 4.12
N ASN A 429 17.46 24.83 3.26
CA ASN A 429 16.46 25.87 2.99
C ASN A 429 17.10 27.23 2.61
N GLN A 430 18.22 27.20 1.90
CA GLN A 430 18.92 28.39 1.49
C GLN A 430 18.62 28.72 0.02
N ILE A 431 18.42 30.00 -0.26
CA ILE A 431 18.21 30.52 -1.61
C ILE A 431 19.36 31.46 -1.95
N GLU A 432 20.04 31.23 -3.07
CA GLU A 432 21.01 32.13 -3.66
C GLU A 432 20.38 32.80 -4.88
N PHE A 433 20.58 34.11 -5.02
CA PHE A 433 20.18 34.90 -6.18
C PHE A 433 21.42 35.26 -6.99
N LYS A 434 21.39 35.03 -8.30
CA LYS A 434 22.50 35.29 -9.22
C LYS A 434 22.01 35.99 -10.48
N ASN A 435 22.92 36.72 -11.16
CA ASN A 435 22.68 37.33 -12.45
C ASN A 435 21.44 38.26 -12.49
N ILE A 436 21.31 39.10 -11.46
CA ILE A 436 20.16 39.99 -11.31
C ILE A 436 20.25 41.10 -12.35
N LYS A 437 19.18 41.26 -13.15
CA LYS A 437 19.05 42.32 -14.17
C LYS A 437 17.72 43.05 -13.97
N VAL A 438 17.76 44.37 -14.04
CA VAL A 438 16.59 45.23 -14.02
C VAL A 438 16.52 46.00 -15.32
N ASN A 439 15.41 45.93 -16.07
CA ASN A 439 15.27 46.50 -17.40
C ASN A 439 16.40 46.07 -18.33
N ASN A 440 16.80 44.78 -18.26
CA ASN A 440 17.94 44.16 -18.98
C ASN A 440 19.34 44.70 -18.58
N ASN A 441 19.47 45.61 -17.64
CA ASN A 441 20.75 46.12 -17.16
C ASN A 441 21.18 45.35 -15.89
N GLU A 442 22.46 45.04 -15.80
CA GLU A 442 23.03 44.44 -14.58
C GLU A 442 22.93 45.43 -13.42
N VAL A 443 22.63 44.92 -12.25
CA VAL A 443 22.57 45.73 -11.03
C VAL A 443 23.97 45.90 -10.43
N SER A 444 24.19 46.94 -9.62
CA SER A 444 25.47 47.19 -9.01
C SER A 444 25.84 46.10 -8.00
N ASP A 445 27.17 45.90 -7.77
CA ASP A 445 27.68 44.91 -6.82
C ASP A 445 27.16 45.13 -5.40
N GLN A 446 26.97 46.40 -5.00
CA GLN A 446 26.36 46.71 -3.70
C GLN A 446 24.93 46.19 -3.54
N PHE A 447 24.14 46.20 -4.63
CA PHE A 447 22.79 45.65 -4.60
C PHE A 447 22.82 44.12 -4.57
N ASN A 448 23.75 43.46 -5.30
CA ASN A 448 23.95 42.04 -5.25
C ASN A 448 24.28 41.56 -3.85
N HIS A 449 25.17 42.26 -3.10
CA HIS A 449 25.48 41.94 -1.71
C HIS A 449 24.28 42.05 -0.75
N VAL A 450 23.39 43.01 -0.96
CA VAL A 450 22.19 43.15 -0.14
C VAL A 450 21.24 41.98 -0.38
N VAL A 451 21.08 41.56 -1.63
CA VAL A 451 20.19 40.43 -2.02
C VAL A 451 20.77 39.07 -1.55
N GLU A 452 22.10 38.88 -1.63
CA GLU A 452 22.76 37.73 -1.09
C GLU A 452 22.57 37.60 0.44
N GLY A 453 22.63 38.76 1.15
CA GLY A 453 22.32 38.81 2.56
C GLY A 453 20.89 38.43 2.94
N LEU A 454 19.92 38.71 2.07
CA LEU A 454 18.52 38.28 2.25
C LEU A 454 18.34 36.76 2.04
N GLY A 455 19.11 36.15 1.14
CA GLY A 455 19.07 34.70 0.88
C GLY A 455 19.59 33.85 2.04
N ASN A 456 20.48 34.41 2.87
CA ASN A 456 21.06 33.73 4.03
C ASN A 456 20.19 33.80 5.29
N ASN A 457 19.19 34.71 5.33
CA ASN A 457 18.20 34.76 6.41
C ASN A 457 17.08 33.75 6.11
N ASN A 458 17.02 32.69 6.94
CA ASN A 458 16.07 31.59 6.90
C ASN A 458 14.74 31.94 6.24
N SER A 459 14.34 31.13 5.22
CA SER A 459 13.07 31.17 4.49
C SER A 459 11.79 31.06 5.35
N ASN A 460 11.91 31.08 6.68
CA ASN A 460 10.79 31.07 7.63
C ASN A 460 10.11 32.46 7.79
N ASN A 461 10.63 33.51 7.17
CA ASN A 461 10.12 34.87 7.27
C ASN A 461 9.64 35.46 5.92
N LEU A 462 9.49 34.62 4.87
CA LEU A 462 8.87 35.05 3.61
C LEU A 462 7.42 34.53 3.47
#